data_15f9659b1cd9884fc7985a2d70ccd679
#
_entry.id   15f9659b1cd9884fc7985a2d70ccd679
#
_cell.length_a   1.000
_cell.length_b   1.000
_cell.length_c   1.000
_cell.angle_alpha   90.00
_cell.angle_beta   90.00
_cell.angle_gamma   90.00
#
_symmetry.space_group_name_H-M   'P 1'
#
loop_
_entity.id
_entity.type
_entity.pdbx_description
1 polymer ?
#
loop_
_entity_poly.entity_id
_entity_poly.type
_entity_poly.pdbx_seq_one_letter_code
_entity_poly.pdbx_strand_id
1 'polypeptide(L)'
;MHFTGITVAFLKQFALGVEETLPLLFTLGMGITLLGYAVGKKEGWSGFESLYWSFITATTVGYGDLRPLKKTSRVLAVLIAFLGLTLSGIVIALAVWAATFALKTTPG
;
A
#
# COMPACT_ATOMS: atom_id res chain seq x y z
N MET A 1 23.28 -22.36 -3.29
CA MET A 1 21.90 -22.64 -3.70
C MET A 1 21.26 -21.42 -4.29
N HIS A 2 20.81 -21.55 -5.52
CA HIS A 2 20.13 -20.45 -6.22
C HIS A 2 18.94 -19.93 -5.47
N PHE A 3 18.09 -20.82 -5.01
CA PHE A 3 16.83 -20.45 -4.37
C PHE A 3 17.10 -19.56 -3.16
N THR A 4 18.01 -19.96 -2.30
CA THR A 4 18.35 -19.17 -1.11
C THR A 4 19.02 -17.86 -1.50
N GLY A 5 19.94 -17.90 -2.47
CA GLY A 5 20.64 -16.70 -2.94
C GLY A 5 19.69 -15.70 -3.57
N ILE A 6 18.76 -16.16 -4.40
CA ILE A 6 17.76 -15.32 -5.03
C ILE A 6 16.86 -14.68 -3.98
N THR A 7 16.41 -15.47 -2.99
CA THR A 7 15.54 -14.97 -1.93
C THR A 7 16.22 -13.87 -1.12
N VAL A 8 17.47 -14.10 -0.70
CA VAL A 8 18.23 -13.12 0.08
C VAL A 8 18.49 -11.86 -0.75
N ALA A 9 18.90 -12.03 -2.01
CA ALA A 9 19.15 -10.89 -2.90
C ALA A 9 17.87 -10.07 -3.12
N PHE A 10 16.75 -10.74 -3.32
CA PHE A 10 15.45 -10.07 -3.47
C PHE A 10 15.11 -9.26 -2.22
N LEU A 11 15.20 -9.88 -1.06
CA LEU A 11 14.82 -9.22 0.20
C LEU A 11 15.70 -8.00 0.47
N LYS A 12 17.00 -8.13 0.24
CA LYS A 12 17.93 -7.01 0.43
C LYS A 12 17.61 -5.87 -0.53
N GLN A 13 17.42 -6.19 -1.80
CA GLN A 13 17.16 -5.18 -2.81
C GLN A 13 15.81 -4.51 -2.61
N PHE A 14 14.80 -5.30 -2.25
CA PHE A 14 13.47 -4.77 -1.96
C PHE A 14 13.53 -3.80 -0.77
N ALA A 15 14.22 -4.18 0.29
CA ALA A 15 14.39 -3.32 1.47
C ALA A 15 15.10 -2.01 1.12
N LEU A 16 16.12 -2.06 0.28
CA LEU A 16 16.81 -0.86 -0.19
C LEU A 16 15.88 0.05 -1.00
N GLY A 17 15.08 -0.54 -1.88
CA GLY A 17 14.12 0.21 -2.67
C GLY A 17 13.06 0.88 -1.81
N VAL A 18 12.55 0.17 -0.81
CA VAL A 18 11.60 0.73 0.14
C VAL A 18 12.23 1.89 0.89
N GLU A 19 13.47 1.71 1.36
CA GLU A 19 14.18 2.76 2.09
C GLU A 19 14.37 4.01 1.25
N GLU A 20 14.75 3.87 -0.02
CA GLU A 20 14.97 5.01 -0.91
C GLU A 20 13.68 5.74 -1.25
N THR A 21 12.56 5.03 -1.31
CA THR A 21 11.25 5.61 -1.64
C THR A 21 10.42 5.90 -0.40
N LEU A 22 10.99 5.71 0.79
CA LEU A 22 10.26 5.84 2.05
C LEU A 22 9.52 7.16 2.22
N PRO A 23 10.11 8.34 1.89
CA PRO A 23 9.38 9.58 2.01
C PRO A 23 8.11 9.62 1.17
N LEU A 24 8.17 9.08 -0.05
CA LEU A 24 7.01 9.02 -0.93
C LEU A 24 5.96 8.05 -0.40
N LEU A 25 6.39 6.85 0.01
CA LEU A 25 5.48 5.86 0.58
C LEU A 25 4.80 6.40 1.84
N PHE A 26 5.57 7.08 2.69
CA PHE A 26 5.04 7.67 3.91
C PHE A 26 4.01 8.75 3.60
N THR A 27 4.30 9.63 2.64
CA THR A 27 3.38 10.69 2.23
C THR A 27 2.06 10.13 1.72
N LEU A 28 2.13 9.12 0.85
CA LEU A 28 0.92 8.48 0.33
C LEU A 28 0.15 7.76 1.44
N GLY A 29 0.86 7.05 2.30
CA GLY A 29 0.24 6.34 3.43
C GLY A 29 -0.45 7.29 4.40
N MET A 30 0.18 8.43 4.69
CA MET A 30 -0.42 9.45 5.55
C MET A 30 -1.67 10.04 4.91
N GLY A 31 -1.61 10.35 3.62
CA GLY A 31 -2.78 10.85 2.90
C GLY A 31 -3.94 9.89 2.98
N ILE A 32 -3.69 8.61 2.75
CA ILE A 32 -4.71 7.57 2.83
C ILE A 32 -5.28 7.49 4.24
N THR A 33 -4.43 7.48 5.25
CA THR A 33 -4.87 7.36 6.66
C THR A 33 -5.68 8.57 7.08
N LEU A 34 -5.22 9.78 6.75
CA LEU A 34 -5.94 11.00 7.12
C LEU A 34 -7.30 11.07 6.45
N LEU A 35 -7.38 10.75 5.16
CA LEU A 35 -8.65 10.71 4.46
C LEU A 35 -9.56 9.62 5.04
N GLY A 36 -9.00 8.48 5.39
CA GLY A 36 -9.74 7.39 6.01
C GLY A 36 -10.33 7.78 7.36
N TYR A 37 -9.57 8.53 8.17
CA TYR A 37 -10.10 9.05 9.44
C TYR A 37 -11.24 10.04 9.20
N ALA A 38 -11.13 10.89 8.19
CA ALA A 38 -12.20 11.82 7.85
C ALA A 38 -13.48 11.06 7.48
N VAL A 39 -13.35 10.00 6.69
CA VAL A 39 -14.49 9.15 6.33
C VAL A 39 -15.05 8.48 7.60
N GLY A 40 -14.19 7.94 8.44
CA GLY A 40 -14.61 7.28 9.67
C GLY A 40 -15.40 8.18 10.59
N LYS A 41 -14.99 9.43 10.73
CA LYS A 41 -15.71 10.41 11.51
C LYS A 41 -17.11 10.67 10.95
N LYS A 42 -17.21 10.77 9.63
CA LYS A 42 -18.50 10.98 8.97
C LYS A 42 -19.43 9.78 9.12
N GLU A 43 -18.87 8.58 9.10
CA GLU A 43 -19.65 7.34 9.16
C GLU A 43 -19.86 6.81 10.57
N GLY A 44 -19.25 7.43 11.57
CA GLY A 44 -19.39 6.99 12.95
C GLY A 44 -18.55 5.75 13.30
N TRP A 45 -17.49 5.51 12.58
CA TRP A 45 -16.59 4.39 12.82
C TRP A 45 -15.58 4.71 13.93
N SER A 46 -15.10 3.67 14.60
CA SER A 46 -14.00 3.81 15.56
C SER A 46 -12.70 4.14 14.83
N GLY A 47 -11.68 4.57 15.59
CA GLY A 47 -10.37 4.82 15.00
C GLY A 47 -9.77 3.58 14.35
N PHE A 48 -9.92 2.42 15.01
CA PHE A 48 -9.42 1.17 14.46
C PHE A 48 -10.14 0.78 13.18
N GLU A 49 -11.48 0.91 13.17
CA GLU A 49 -12.27 0.62 11.98
C GLU A 49 -11.89 1.52 10.81
N SER A 50 -11.64 2.79 11.09
CA SER A 50 -11.22 3.75 10.06
C SER A 50 -9.89 3.35 9.45
N LEU A 51 -8.93 2.97 10.28
CA LEU A 51 -7.61 2.54 9.83
C LEU A 51 -7.70 1.24 9.03
N TYR A 52 -8.45 0.28 9.53
CA TYR A 52 -8.67 -1.00 8.86
C TYR A 52 -9.28 -0.78 7.47
N TRP A 53 -10.35 0.01 7.41
CA TRP A 53 -11.03 0.29 6.15
C TRP A 53 -10.09 1.00 5.15
N SER A 54 -9.28 1.93 5.66
CA SER A 54 -8.33 2.66 4.83
C SER A 54 -7.35 1.70 4.13
N PHE A 55 -6.80 0.76 4.88
CA PHE A 55 -5.86 -0.22 4.32
C PHE A 55 -6.54 -1.17 3.34
N ILE A 56 -7.72 -1.68 3.68
CA ILE A 56 -8.44 -2.61 2.82
C ILE A 56 -8.84 -1.95 1.50
N THR A 57 -9.20 -0.67 1.56
CA THR A 57 -9.56 0.10 0.37
C THR A 57 -8.32 0.44 -0.46
N ALA A 58 -7.26 0.91 0.20
CA ALA A 58 -6.03 1.30 -0.49
C ALA A 58 -5.35 0.12 -1.18
N THR A 59 -5.38 -1.06 -0.56
CA THR A 59 -4.77 -2.25 -1.14
C THR A 59 -5.68 -3.01 -2.10
N THR A 60 -6.86 -2.46 -2.37
CA THR A 60 -7.85 -2.99 -3.30
C THR A 60 -8.48 -4.33 -2.88
N VAL A 61 -8.32 -4.73 -1.62
CA VAL A 61 -8.96 -5.96 -1.11
C VAL A 61 -10.47 -5.78 -1.04
N GLY A 62 -10.91 -4.68 -0.41
CA GLY A 62 -12.31 -4.28 -0.46
C GLY A 62 -13.31 -5.33 0.00
N TYR A 63 -13.18 -5.85 1.21
CA TYR A 63 -14.09 -6.88 1.72
C TYR A 63 -15.56 -6.45 1.73
N GLY A 64 -15.82 -5.16 1.93
CA GLY A 64 -17.20 -4.67 1.97
C GLY A 64 -17.89 -4.82 3.31
N ASP A 65 -17.16 -5.22 4.35
CA ASP A 65 -17.69 -5.30 5.71
C ASP A 65 -17.92 -3.91 6.33
N LEU A 66 -17.10 -2.94 5.93
CA LEU A 66 -17.29 -1.53 6.26
C LEU A 66 -17.42 -0.77 4.94
N ARG A 67 -18.53 -0.05 4.77
CA ARG A 67 -18.80 0.69 3.54
C ARG A 67 -19.30 2.07 3.87
N PRO A 68 -18.74 3.13 3.26
CA PRO A 68 -19.29 4.46 3.46
C PRO A 68 -20.65 4.60 2.79
N LEU A 69 -21.58 5.24 3.48
CA LEU A 69 -22.94 5.43 2.99
C LEU A 69 -23.20 6.85 2.52
N LYS A 70 -22.51 7.83 3.11
CA LYS A 70 -22.68 9.23 2.76
C LYS A 70 -21.98 9.56 1.46
N LYS A 71 -22.56 10.48 0.68
CA LYS A 71 -21.99 10.88 -0.61
C LYS A 71 -20.60 11.45 -0.48
N THR A 72 -20.38 12.33 0.50
CA THR A 72 -19.06 12.94 0.71
C THR A 72 -18.03 11.89 1.08
N SER A 73 -18.42 10.91 1.90
CA SER A 73 -17.54 9.79 2.25
C SER A 73 -17.17 8.96 1.04
N ARG A 74 -18.13 8.74 0.15
CA ARG A 74 -17.90 7.97 -1.08
C ARG A 74 -16.95 8.69 -2.03
N VAL A 75 -17.06 10.02 -2.12
CA VAL A 75 -16.14 10.82 -2.92
C VAL A 75 -14.72 10.71 -2.36
N LEU A 76 -14.58 10.82 -1.04
CA LEU A 76 -13.28 10.64 -0.39
C LEU A 76 -12.74 9.23 -0.60
N ALA A 77 -13.60 8.22 -0.62
CA ALA A 77 -13.21 6.84 -0.90
C ALA A 77 -12.59 6.70 -2.29
N VAL A 78 -13.12 7.42 -3.27
CA VAL A 78 -12.55 7.42 -4.63
C VAL A 78 -11.15 8.00 -4.62
N LEU A 79 -10.93 9.10 -3.89
CA LEU A 79 -9.59 9.68 -3.75
C LEU A 79 -8.63 8.70 -3.08
N ILE A 80 -9.07 8.03 -2.03
CA ILE A 80 -8.28 7.01 -1.35
C ILE A 80 -7.94 5.88 -2.32
N ALA A 81 -8.89 5.49 -3.16
CA ALA A 81 -8.66 4.43 -4.14
C ALA A 81 -7.54 4.80 -5.12
N PHE A 82 -7.52 6.05 -5.60
CA PHE A 82 -6.45 6.51 -6.49
C PHE A 82 -5.10 6.55 -5.79
N LEU A 83 -5.06 7.08 -4.57
CA LEU A 83 -3.83 7.09 -3.79
C LEU A 83 -3.35 5.67 -3.49
N GLY A 84 -4.29 4.77 -3.19
CA GLY A 84 -3.98 3.38 -2.90
C GLY A 84 -3.46 2.64 -4.12
N LEU A 85 -4.05 2.88 -5.30
CA LEU A 85 -3.54 2.29 -6.54
C LEU A 85 -2.12 2.76 -6.81
N THR A 86 -1.84 4.04 -6.58
CA THR A 86 -0.50 4.60 -6.75
C THR A 86 0.48 3.93 -5.77
N LEU A 87 0.11 3.87 -4.50
CA LEU A 87 0.95 3.24 -3.47
C LEU A 87 1.20 1.77 -3.79
N SER A 88 0.14 1.02 -4.10
CA SER A 88 0.24 -0.40 -4.42
C SER A 88 1.08 -0.62 -5.68
N GLY A 89 0.91 0.25 -6.68
CA GLY A 89 1.71 0.19 -7.90
C GLY A 89 3.18 0.40 -7.65
N ILE A 90 3.53 1.33 -6.77
CA ILE A 90 4.94 1.57 -6.39
C ILE A 90 5.51 0.33 -5.69
N VAL A 91 4.77 -0.24 -4.75
CA VAL A 91 5.22 -1.43 -4.02
C VAL A 91 5.44 -2.60 -4.99
N ILE A 92 4.50 -2.81 -5.91
CA ILE A 92 4.61 -3.86 -6.93
C ILE A 92 5.82 -3.60 -7.84
N ALA A 93 6.01 -2.35 -8.25
CA ALA A 93 7.15 -1.98 -9.09
C ALA A 93 8.47 -2.24 -8.37
N LEU A 94 8.55 -1.94 -7.07
CA LEU A 94 9.73 -2.23 -6.27
C LEU A 94 9.99 -3.74 -6.19
N ALA A 95 8.93 -4.54 -6.05
CA ALA A 95 9.06 -5.99 -6.00
C ALA A 95 9.58 -6.53 -7.32
N VAL A 96 9.07 -6.05 -8.45
CA VAL A 96 9.52 -6.46 -9.78
C VAL A 96 10.99 -6.06 -10.00
N TRP A 97 11.33 -4.83 -9.62
CA TRP A 97 12.71 -4.34 -9.73
C TRP A 97 13.67 -5.18 -8.89
N ALA A 98 13.30 -5.49 -7.65
CA ALA A 98 14.12 -6.30 -6.76
C ALA A 98 14.26 -7.73 -7.27
N ALA A 99 13.20 -8.32 -7.79
CA ALA A 99 13.23 -9.66 -8.34
C ALA A 99 14.11 -9.71 -9.60
N THR A 100 13.99 -8.71 -10.47
CA THR A 100 14.81 -8.62 -11.67
C THR A 100 16.29 -8.53 -11.30
N PHE A 101 16.62 -7.69 -10.32
CA PHE A 101 17.99 -7.56 -9.83
C PHE A 101 18.50 -8.89 -9.27
N ALA A 102 17.69 -9.56 -8.46
CA ALA A 102 18.09 -10.83 -7.84
C ALA A 102 18.38 -11.90 -8.89
N LEU A 103 17.54 -11.97 -9.93
CA LEU A 103 17.71 -12.94 -11.00
C LEU A 103 18.95 -12.67 -11.83
N LYS A 104 19.31 -11.40 -12.02
CA LYS A 104 20.49 -11.02 -12.81
C LYS A 104 21.80 -11.21 -12.06
N THR A 105 21.80 -11.01 -10.75
CA THR A 105 23.03 -11.00 -9.97
C THR A 105 23.36 -12.31 -9.29
N THR A 106 22.36 -13.20 -9.16
CA THR A 106 22.60 -14.50 -8.54
C THR A 106 23.02 -15.50 -9.61
N PRO A 107 24.22 -16.10 -9.48
CA PRO A 107 24.68 -17.06 -10.48
C PRO A 107 23.76 -18.26 -10.54
N GLY A 108 23.44 -18.64 -11.74
CA GLY A 108 22.52 -19.72 -12.05
C GLY A 108 23.10 -21.12 -11.99
#